data_6dde636a6af1a245781c5c4f243f246e
#
_entry.id   6dde636a6af1a245781c5c4f243f246e
#
_cell.length_a   1.000
_cell.length_b   1.000
_cell.length_c   1.000
_cell.angle_alpha   90.00
_cell.angle_beta   90.00
_cell.angle_gamma   90.00
#
_symmetry.space_group_name_H-M   'P 1'
#
loop_
_entity.id
_entity.type
_entity.pdbx_description
1 polymer ?
#
loop_
_entity_poly.entity_id
_entity_poly.type
_entity_poly.pdbx_seq_one_letter_code
_entity_poly.pdbx_strand_id
1 'polypeptide(L)'
;MGMTVGLSMTGHRVVSFYPRWDFLICAANQLINHLDKLEAMSDGEWKPNVIVRVGKGSDKPLDPGHQHKADYTDAFEQMVTNSTIVKLDSPDKILPAYKNALSKGGIHILVEYPELYYEA
;
A
#
# COMPACT_ATOMS: atom_id res chain seq x y z
N MET A 1 5.48 -0.25 -9.45
CA MET A 1 5.55 -1.52 -8.68
C MET A 1 6.74 -2.41 -9.09
N GLY A 2 7.05 -2.64 -10.36
CA GLY A 2 8.19 -3.49 -10.75
C GLY A 2 9.53 -3.09 -10.11
N MET A 3 9.86 -1.81 -10.11
CA MET A 3 11.05 -1.30 -9.44
C MET A 3 11.03 -1.54 -7.92
N THR A 4 9.85 -1.44 -7.28
CA THR A 4 9.64 -1.77 -5.87
C THR A 4 10.00 -3.23 -5.58
N VAL A 5 9.53 -4.15 -6.43
CA VAL A 5 9.85 -5.58 -6.31
C VAL A 5 11.35 -5.80 -6.43
N GLY A 6 12.00 -5.27 -7.48
CA GLY A 6 13.44 -5.42 -7.70
C GLY A 6 14.30 -4.88 -6.54
N LEU A 7 13.97 -3.71 -6.03
CA LEU A 7 14.66 -3.14 -4.87
C LEU A 7 14.47 -3.99 -3.60
N SER A 8 13.27 -4.53 -3.40
CA SER A 8 13.00 -5.41 -2.27
C SER A 8 13.80 -6.72 -2.34
N MET A 9 13.92 -7.30 -3.55
CA MET A 9 14.73 -8.50 -3.79
C MET A 9 16.23 -8.29 -3.52
N THR A 10 16.71 -7.05 -3.64
CA THR A 10 18.10 -6.70 -3.30
C THR A 10 18.29 -6.32 -1.82
N GLY A 11 17.31 -6.61 -0.98
CA GLY A 11 17.39 -6.40 0.47
C GLY A 11 17.04 -5.00 0.95
N HIS A 12 16.55 -4.12 0.07
CA HIS A 12 16.13 -2.79 0.47
C HIS A 12 14.75 -2.81 1.12
N ARG A 13 14.57 -1.98 2.15
CA ARG A 13 13.24 -1.60 2.62
C ARG A 13 12.71 -0.51 1.71
N VAL A 14 11.56 -0.75 1.11
CA VAL A 14 11.02 0.14 0.08
C VAL A 14 9.70 0.76 0.54
N VAL A 15 9.59 2.07 0.37
CA VAL A 15 8.30 2.77 0.46
C VAL A 15 7.88 3.17 -0.94
N SER A 16 6.77 2.63 -1.41
CA SER A 16 6.20 2.91 -2.73
C SER A 16 4.93 3.72 -2.56
N PHE A 17 4.88 4.92 -3.12
CA PHE A 17 3.77 5.83 -2.93
C PHE A 17 2.90 5.92 -4.18
N TYR A 18 1.60 5.79 -3.97
CA TYR A 18 0.54 6.00 -4.95
C TYR A 18 -0.44 7.04 -4.39
N PRO A 19 -0.55 8.22 -4.99
CA PRO A 19 -1.38 9.29 -4.43
C PRO A 19 -2.86 8.92 -4.31
N ARG A 20 -3.33 7.95 -5.11
CA ARG A 20 -4.71 7.44 -5.06
C ARG A 20 -4.78 5.99 -5.50
N TRP A 21 -5.83 5.28 -5.09
CA TRP A 21 -6.14 3.92 -5.54
C TRP A 21 -6.21 3.81 -7.06
N ASP A 22 -6.74 4.84 -7.72
CA ASP A 22 -6.86 4.90 -9.18
C ASP A 22 -5.52 4.78 -9.91
N PHE A 23 -4.42 5.16 -9.25
CA PHE A 23 -3.07 4.96 -9.80
C PHE A 23 -2.48 3.61 -9.38
N LEU A 24 -2.79 3.10 -8.19
CA LEU A 24 -2.32 1.79 -7.76
C LEU A 24 -2.96 0.66 -8.59
N ILE A 25 -4.20 0.82 -9.04
CA ILE A 25 -4.87 -0.19 -9.86
C ILE A 25 -4.11 -0.47 -11.18
N CYS A 26 -3.39 0.51 -11.71
CA CYS A 26 -2.50 0.30 -12.88
C CYS A 26 -1.33 -0.66 -12.57
N ALA A 27 -1.01 -0.86 -11.31
CA ALA A 27 0.04 -1.75 -10.83
C ALA A 27 -0.51 -2.98 -10.10
N ALA A 28 -1.81 -3.24 -10.19
CA ALA A 28 -2.49 -4.31 -9.46
C ALA A 28 -1.88 -5.69 -9.75
N ASN A 29 -1.58 -5.98 -11.01
CA ASN A 29 -0.94 -7.24 -11.39
C ASN A 29 0.41 -7.44 -10.69
N GLN A 30 1.26 -6.41 -10.67
CA GLN A 30 2.58 -6.47 -10.03
C GLN A 30 2.48 -6.55 -8.50
N LEU A 31 1.44 -5.96 -7.91
CA LEU A 31 1.18 -6.08 -6.48
C LEU A 31 0.68 -7.49 -6.13
N ILE A 32 -0.38 -7.94 -6.78
CA ILE A 32 -1.12 -9.15 -6.40
C ILE A 32 -0.42 -10.42 -6.86
N ASN A 33 0.05 -10.45 -8.10
CA ASN A 33 0.62 -11.66 -8.71
C ASN A 33 2.14 -11.78 -8.55
N HIS A 34 2.83 -10.69 -8.25
CA HIS A 34 4.29 -10.72 -8.08
C HIS A 34 4.69 -10.41 -6.64
N LEU A 35 4.45 -9.19 -6.13
CA LEU A 35 4.92 -8.79 -4.81
C LEU A 35 4.30 -9.64 -3.69
N ASP A 36 2.97 -9.76 -3.67
CA ASP A 36 2.23 -10.50 -2.64
C ASP A 36 2.59 -11.99 -2.58
N LYS A 37 3.04 -12.56 -3.70
CA LYS A 37 3.41 -13.97 -3.82
C LYS A 37 4.93 -14.21 -3.87
N LEU A 38 5.74 -13.18 -3.78
CA LEU A 38 7.18 -13.26 -3.99
C LEU A 38 7.87 -14.28 -3.09
N GLU A 39 7.55 -14.28 -1.80
CA GLU A 39 8.13 -15.21 -0.84
C GLU A 39 7.75 -16.65 -1.15
N ALA A 40 6.48 -16.91 -1.47
CA ALA A 40 6.01 -18.24 -1.84
C ALA A 40 6.61 -18.73 -3.16
N MET A 41 6.72 -17.86 -4.17
CA MET A 41 7.30 -18.20 -5.48
C MET A 41 8.81 -18.49 -5.42
N SER A 42 9.49 -17.98 -4.39
CA SER A 42 10.92 -18.18 -4.19
C SER A 42 11.26 -19.20 -3.09
N ASP A 43 10.28 -19.97 -2.63
CA ASP A 43 10.43 -20.91 -1.52
C ASP A 43 11.05 -20.26 -0.26
N GLY A 44 10.69 -18.98 -0.02
CA GLY A 44 11.16 -18.21 1.13
C GLY A 44 12.53 -17.55 0.96
N GLU A 45 13.16 -17.64 -0.22
CA GLU A 45 14.45 -17.02 -0.48
C GLU A 45 14.36 -15.49 -0.45
N TRP A 46 13.33 -14.93 -1.08
CA TRP A 46 13.11 -13.50 -1.12
C TRP A 46 11.95 -13.09 -0.22
N LYS A 47 12.31 -12.44 0.89
CA LYS A 47 11.34 -11.90 1.86
C LYS A 47 11.14 -10.42 1.59
N PRO A 48 9.99 -10.02 1.03
CA PRO A 48 9.75 -8.62 0.71
C PRO A 48 9.67 -7.76 1.97
N ASN A 49 10.17 -6.52 1.89
CA ASN A 49 10.08 -5.53 2.95
C ASN A 49 9.60 -4.21 2.33
N VAL A 50 8.29 -4.10 2.15
CA VAL A 50 7.66 -3.05 1.35
C VAL A 50 6.50 -2.42 2.10
N ILE A 51 6.50 -1.09 2.14
CA ILE A 51 5.34 -0.30 2.54
C ILE A 51 4.78 0.35 1.28
N VAL A 52 3.55 0.01 0.93
CA VAL A 52 2.79 0.70 -0.12
C VAL A 52 1.91 1.75 0.55
N ARG A 53 2.16 3.03 0.28
CA ARG A 53 1.29 4.13 0.68
C ARG A 53 0.30 4.38 -0.44
N VAL A 54 -0.98 4.43 -0.11
CA VAL A 54 -2.01 4.72 -1.10
C VAL A 54 -3.09 5.63 -0.50
N GLY A 55 -3.47 6.67 -1.22
CA GLY A 55 -4.57 7.55 -0.83
C GLY A 55 -5.92 6.96 -1.25
N LYS A 56 -6.88 6.95 -0.34
CA LYS A 56 -8.30 6.75 -0.65
C LYS A 56 -8.81 7.92 -1.49
N GLY A 57 -9.79 7.67 -2.35
CA GLY A 57 -10.50 8.73 -3.06
C GLY A 57 -11.27 9.65 -2.11
N SER A 58 -11.18 10.95 -2.34
CA SER A 58 -11.83 11.97 -1.53
C SER A 58 -12.17 13.21 -2.36
N ASP A 59 -13.24 13.91 -1.98
CA ASP A 59 -13.60 15.22 -2.54
C ASP A 59 -12.85 16.38 -1.86
N LYS A 60 -12.19 16.10 -0.75
CA LYS A 60 -11.48 17.09 0.07
C LYS A 60 -10.02 16.71 0.19
N PRO A 61 -9.12 17.69 0.30
CA PRO A 61 -9.32 19.16 0.21
C PRO A 61 -9.56 19.66 -1.21
N LEU A 62 -9.40 18.81 -2.22
CA LEU A 62 -9.59 19.12 -3.63
C LEU A 62 -10.39 18.00 -4.28
N ASP A 63 -11.47 18.35 -4.98
CA ASP A 63 -12.23 17.41 -5.81
C ASP A 63 -11.44 17.07 -7.08
N PRO A 64 -10.96 15.83 -7.24
CA PRO A 64 -10.16 15.41 -8.38
C PRO A 64 -10.98 14.96 -9.59
N GLY A 65 -12.30 15.05 -9.51
CA GLY A 65 -13.22 14.54 -10.52
C GLY A 65 -13.50 13.02 -10.37
N HIS A 66 -14.43 12.55 -11.17
CA HIS A 66 -14.99 11.18 -11.05
C HIS A 66 -13.96 10.05 -11.20
N GLN A 67 -12.90 10.24 -11.97
CA GLN A 67 -11.88 9.22 -12.23
C GLN A 67 -10.89 8.98 -11.07
N HIS A 68 -10.93 9.82 -10.02
CA HIS A 68 -9.91 9.79 -8.96
C HIS A 68 -10.50 9.78 -7.56
N LYS A 69 -11.71 9.22 -7.41
CA LYS A 69 -12.44 9.15 -6.13
C LYS A 69 -12.67 7.72 -5.64
N ALA A 70 -12.05 6.74 -6.28
CA ALA A 70 -12.30 5.36 -5.93
C ALA A 70 -11.66 4.98 -4.58
N ASP A 71 -12.34 4.08 -3.89
CA ASP A 71 -11.80 3.34 -2.76
C ASP A 71 -11.86 1.85 -3.10
N TYR A 72 -10.72 1.29 -3.45
CA TYR A 72 -10.61 -0.13 -3.77
C TYR A 72 -10.08 -0.96 -2.60
N THR A 73 -10.07 -0.41 -1.37
CA THR A 73 -9.50 -1.08 -0.19
C THR A 73 -10.09 -2.47 0.01
N ASP A 74 -11.42 -2.57 0.06
CA ASP A 74 -12.11 -3.85 0.32
C ASP A 74 -11.88 -4.87 -0.81
N ALA A 75 -11.79 -4.40 -2.07
CA ALA A 75 -11.48 -5.28 -3.19
C ALA A 75 -10.05 -5.83 -3.08
N PHE A 76 -9.08 -4.99 -2.74
CA PHE A 76 -7.70 -5.44 -2.55
C PHE A 76 -7.54 -6.34 -1.31
N GLU A 77 -8.31 -6.11 -0.22
CA GLU A 77 -8.35 -7.02 0.93
C GLU A 77 -8.75 -8.45 0.53
N GLN A 78 -9.62 -8.60 -0.47
CA GLN A 78 -10.02 -9.92 -0.99
C GLN A 78 -8.99 -10.55 -1.94
N MET A 79 -8.14 -9.75 -2.56
CA MET A 79 -7.19 -10.22 -3.59
C MET A 79 -5.82 -10.57 -3.02
N VAL A 80 -5.36 -9.90 -1.97
CA VAL A 80 -4.04 -10.15 -1.37
C VAL A 80 -4.12 -11.28 -0.36
N THR A 81 -3.05 -12.04 -0.24
CA THR A 81 -2.96 -13.20 0.66
C THR A 81 -1.86 -13.08 1.70
N ASN A 82 -0.78 -12.37 1.37
CA ASN A 82 0.40 -12.21 2.24
C ASN A 82 0.64 -10.75 2.65
N SER A 83 -0.08 -9.81 2.05
CA SER A 83 0.02 -8.39 2.38
C SER A 83 -0.96 -8.00 3.48
N THR A 84 -0.54 -7.13 4.38
CA THR A 84 -1.39 -6.55 5.42
C THR A 84 -1.91 -5.20 4.96
N ILE A 85 -3.23 -5.02 4.93
CA ILE A 85 -3.85 -3.71 4.62
C ILE A 85 -4.26 -3.04 5.93
N VAL A 86 -3.92 -1.77 6.09
CA VAL A 86 -4.25 -0.96 7.27
C VAL A 86 -4.88 0.35 6.85
N LYS A 87 -6.12 0.59 7.29
CA LYS A 87 -6.84 1.85 7.07
C LYS A 87 -6.39 2.88 8.10
N LEU A 88 -5.78 3.98 7.65
CA LEU A 88 -5.32 5.09 8.49
C LEU A 88 -6.45 6.14 8.59
N ASP A 89 -7.60 5.72 9.13
CA ASP A 89 -8.83 6.49 9.20
C ASP A 89 -8.90 7.45 10.41
N SER A 90 -7.81 7.54 11.19
CA SER A 90 -7.65 8.51 12.28
C SER A 90 -6.17 8.83 12.51
N PRO A 91 -5.83 10.05 12.97
CA PRO A 91 -4.45 10.49 13.17
C PRO A 91 -3.64 9.63 14.15
N ASP A 92 -4.28 9.09 15.19
CA ASP A 92 -3.64 8.24 16.20
C ASP A 92 -3.20 6.87 15.65
N LYS A 93 -3.78 6.40 14.55
CA LYS A 93 -3.39 5.15 13.88
C LYS A 93 -2.13 5.28 13.03
N ILE A 94 -1.79 6.48 12.58
CA ILE A 94 -0.72 6.68 11.58
C ILE A 94 0.62 6.22 12.13
N LEU A 95 1.11 6.82 13.21
CA LEU A 95 2.42 6.50 13.74
C LEU A 95 2.58 5.04 14.19
N PRO A 96 1.60 4.43 14.89
CA PRO A 96 1.67 3.01 15.23
C PRO A 96 1.72 2.09 14.00
N ALA A 97 0.94 2.37 12.95
CA ALA A 97 0.94 1.56 11.73
C ALA A 97 2.29 1.57 11.04
N TYR A 98 2.92 2.76 10.87
CA TYR A 98 4.26 2.86 10.30
C TYR A 98 5.31 2.18 11.16
N LYS A 99 5.29 2.37 12.48
CA LYS A 99 6.22 1.69 13.41
C LYS A 99 6.08 0.17 13.30
N ASN A 100 4.86 -0.35 13.25
CA ASN A 100 4.60 -1.78 13.10
C ASN A 100 5.12 -2.31 11.75
N ALA A 101 4.81 -1.64 10.64
CA ALA A 101 5.29 -2.02 9.32
C ALA A 101 6.82 -2.02 9.23
N LEU A 102 7.47 -1.01 9.83
CA LEU A 102 8.92 -0.90 9.86
C LEU A 102 9.59 -1.97 10.73
N SER A 103 8.96 -2.39 11.83
CA SER A 103 9.53 -3.38 12.74
C SER A 103 9.32 -4.82 12.28
N LYS A 104 8.15 -5.14 11.72
CA LYS A 104 7.80 -6.51 11.31
C LYS A 104 8.38 -6.91 9.96
N GLY A 105 8.61 -5.95 9.06
CA GLY A 105 8.88 -6.28 7.67
C GLY A 105 7.66 -6.89 6.98
N GLY A 106 7.85 -7.52 5.83
CA GLY A 106 6.75 -8.02 5.01
C GLY A 106 6.15 -6.93 4.12
N ILE A 107 4.92 -7.12 3.69
CA ILE A 107 4.22 -6.19 2.79
C ILE A 107 3.07 -5.54 3.56
N HIS A 108 3.13 -4.22 3.66
CA HIS A 108 2.09 -3.42 4.32
C HIS A 108 1.54 -2.40 3.33
N ILE A 109 0.22 -2.41 3.14
CA ILE A 109 -0.50 -1.42 2.33
C ILE A 109 -1.19 -0.49 3.32
N LEU A 110 -0.69 0.74 3.42
CA LEU A 110 -1.20 1.76 4.32
C LEU A 110 -2.12 2.70 3.53
N VAL A 111 -3.41 2.62 3.82
CA VAL A 111 -4.44 3.40 3.13
C VAL A 111 -4.63 4.71 3.87
N GLU A 112 -4.23 5.80 3.24
CA GLU A 112 -4.33 7.15 3.78
C GLU A 112 -5.67 7.79 3.41
N TYR A 113 -6.18 8.59 4.32
CA TYR A 113 -7.44 9.34 4.18
C TYR A 113 -7.11 10.82 3.97
N PRO A 114 -7.10 11.32 2.71
CA PRO A 114 -6.67 12.69 2.42
C PRO A 114 -7.48 13.78 3.13
N GLU A 115 -8.72 13.50 3.46
CA GLU A 115 -9.57 14.39 4.25
C GLU A 115 -9.01 14.70 5.64
N LEU A 116 -8.18 13.82 6.19
CA LEU A 116 -7.54 14.00 7.50
C LEU A 116 -6.25 14.82 7.45
N TYR A 117 -5.70 15.13 6.28
CA TYR A 117 -4.42 15.83 6.17
C TYR A 117 -4.44 17.25 6.74
N TYR A 118 -5.60 17.83 6.90
CA TYR A 118 -5.81 19.21 7.37
C TYR A 118 -6.56 19.28 8.69
N GLU A 119 -6.82 18.14 9.32
CA GLU A 119 -7.33 18.09 10.69
C GLU A 119 -6.13 18.24 11.64
N ALA A 120 -5.96 19.48 12.14
CA ALA A 120 -4.95 19.82 13.14
C ALA A 120 -5.49 19.66 14.55
#